data_bf25ae39dd2ac8584b9351254d73ecb4
#
_entry.id   bf25ae39dd2ac8584b9351254d73ecb4
#
_cell.length_a   1.000
_cell.length_b   1.000
_cell.length_c   1.000
_cell.angle_alpha   90.00
_cell.angle_beta   90.00
_cell.angle_gamma   90.00
#
_symmetry.space_group_name_H-M   'P 1'
#
loop_
_entity.id
_entity.type
_entity.pdbx_description
1 polymer ?
#
loop_
_entity_poly.entity_id
_entity_poly.type
_entity_poly.pdbx_seq_one_letter_code
_entity_poly.pdbx_strand_id
1 'polypeptide(L)'
;MSKRFYITTAIDYVNGEPHLGHAYEKIITDVIARAHRSFGHEVFFLTGLDEHGQKVQQAAQARGMDTQKYCDECASTWKSFAVKLGLSNDDFVRTTEARHKQVVEAILSRLNEKGFFYKATYEGYYSTKEETFLTEKDRLPDGTFPAHYGEVIKLVEDNYYFKMEEHQAWLIDYIDDNPDFIQPETRRNEILGFLRNNALEDLCITRPANRLAWGIPLPFDPAFVTYVWFDALVNYISIPAVHGDPLLNAFLGPQPSTTNPPLSLWPADAHVIGKDIVKFHGVYWPIMLKAMGLPLPKRLLVHGWWQKDGEKLSKSTGHVVDPIAIINEWGLDAFRFYVVRELAIGPDGNWTDSGFESRYESELAKKLGNLLNRSLSMLNRYRGGVVPARSDELAPEAARVVAETRRLIEENQLQAALVSIWSLVNLANKYIDDTAPFKIAKDPSQAKRLDEVLFNLVEICRILAVMLWPFIPETAGKIYGQLGLNDSPASFAESRWGVLPAGHKVNEPVPLFPIKEKPKAPAAK
;
A
#
# COMPACT_ATOMS: atom_id res chain seq x y z
N MET A 1 -9.21 4.18 25.46
CA MET A 1 -8.15 4.68 24.55
C MET A 1 -8.41 4.06 23.20
N SER A 2 -8.35 4.84 22.10
CA SER A 2 -8.43 4.32 20.73
C SER A 2 -7.27 3.36 20.49
N LYS A 3 -7.51 2.30 19.70
CA LYS A 3 -6.46 1.35 19.33
C LYS A 3 -5.55 2.04 18.30
N ARG A 4 -4.23 2.00 18.53
CA ARG A 4 -3.27 2.53 17.57
C ARG A 4 -3.02 1.51 16.46
N PHE A 5 -2.72 2.03 15.27
CA PHE A 5 -2.38 1.23 14.10
C PHE A 5 -1.28 1.93 13.29
N TYR A 6 -0.09 1.32 13.25
CA TYR A 6 1.03 1.83 12.48
C TYR A 6 1.26 0.95 11.25
N ILE A 7 1.14 1.55 10.06
CA ILE A 7 1.31 0.87 8.77
C ILE A 7 2.30 1.61 7.89
N THR A 8 3.09 0.86 7.13
CA THR A 8 4.07 1.43 6.21
C THR A 8 4.01 0.78 4.83
N THR A 9 4.41 1.52 3.79
CA THR A 9 4.90 0.92 2.53
C THR A 9 6.40 0.64 2.66
N ALA A 10 6.97 -0.08 1.69
CA ALA A 10 8.39 0.07 1.41
C ALA A 10 8.69 1.52 0.99
N ILE A 11 9.94 1.97 1.23
CA ILE A 11 10.44 3.23 0.66
C ILE A 11 10.97 2.97 -0.75
N ASP A 12 10.65 3.90 -1.68
CA ASP A 12 10.95 3.71 -3.10
C ASP A 12 12.38 4.15 -3.44
N TYR A 13 13.10 3.34 -4.23
CA TYR A 13 14.44 3.66 -4.68
C TYR A 13 14.41 4.67 -5.83
N VAL A 14 15.13 5.81 -5.69
CA VAL A 14 15.02 6.96 -6.61
C VAL A 14 15.82 6.81 -7.91
N ASN A 15 15.91 5.61 -8.45
CA ASN A 15 16.61 5.31 -9.71
C ASN A 15 15.70 5.32 -10.96
N GLY A 16 14.42 5.63 -10.80
CA GLY A 16 13.43 5.65 -11.89
C GLY A 16 12.15 6.42 -11.55
N GLU A 17 11.31 6.56 -12.58
CA GLU A 17 9.99 7.18 -12.42
C GLU A 17 9.00 6.20 -11.75
N PRO A 18 8.01 6.73 -10.99
CA PRO A 18 6.92 5.93 -10.44
C PRO A 18 6.18 5.14 -11.54
N HIS A 19 5.74 3.93 -11.21
CA HIS A 19 5.00 3.05 -12.12
C HIS A 19 3.84 2.34 -11.42
N LEU A 20 3.08 1.54 -12.16
CA LEU A 20 1.89 0.83 -11.66
C LEU A 20 2.14 0.00 -10.38
N GLY A 21 3.30 -0.66 -10.26
CA GLY A 21 3.65 -1.43 -9.06
C GLY A 21 3.71 -0.57 -7.80
N HIS A 22 4.38 0.60 -7.89
CA HIS A 22 4.43 1.57 -6.81
C HIS A 22 3.04 2.15 -6.47
N ALA A 23 2.24 2.46 -7.50
CA ALA A 23 0.86 2.93 -7.30
C ALA A 23 0.02 1.89 -6.55
N TYR A 24 0.12 0.62 -6.92
CA TYR A 24 -0.60 -0.47 -6.30
C TYR A 24 -0.26 -0.63 -4.82
N GLU A 25 1.03 -0.73 -4.48
CA GLU A 25 1.49 -0.85 -3.09
C GLU A 25 0.95 0.29 -2.23
N LYS A 26 1.09 1.51 -2.70
CA LYS A 26 0.65 2.70 -1.98
C LYS A 26 -0.87 2.77 -1.83
N ILE A 27 -1.63 2.41 -2.87
CA ILE A 27 -3.10 2.40 -2.82
C ILE A 27 -3.62 1.34 -1.86
N ILE A 28 -3.12 0.09 -1.90
CA ILE A 28 -3.60 -0.95 -0.97
C ILE A 28 -3.27 -0.59 0.48
N THR A 29 -2.11 0.02 0.73
CA THR A 29 -1.71 0.51 2.06
C THR A 29 -2.63 1.64 2.51
N ASP A 30 -2.94 2.60 1.64
CA ASP A 30 -3.86 3.71 1.92
C ASP A 30 -5.29 3.21 2.20
N VAL A 31 -5.75 2.20 1.46
CA VAL A 31 -7.06 1.56 1.71
C VAL A 31 -7.11 0.97 3.12
N ILE A 32 -6.08 0.24 3.53
CA ILE A 32 -5.99 -0.32 4.89
C ILE A 32 -5.95 0.80 5.92
N ALA A 33 -5.12 1.82 5.72
CA ALA A 33 -5.00 2.96 6.63
C ALA A 33 -6.33 3.70 6.80
N ARG A 34 -7.03 4.03 5.70
CA ARG A 34 -8.35 4.66 5.73
C ARG A 34 -9.40 3.79 6.41
N ALA A 35 -9.41 2.50 6.13
CA ALA A 35 -10.34 1.57 6.77
C ALA A 35 -10.14 1.55 8.29
N HIS A 36 -8.90 1.44 8.76
CA HIS A 36 -8.62 1.47 10.20
C HIS A 36 -8.98 2.82 10.84
N ARG A 37 -8.76 3.96 10.15
CA ARG A 37 -9.28 5.27 10.61
C ARG A 37 -10.80 5.26 10.72
N SER A 38 -11.49 4.68 9.72
CA SER A 38 -12.95 4.59 9.75
C SER A 38 -13.47 3.69 10.88
N PHE A 39 -12.68 2.73 11.33
CA PHE A 39 -12.97 1.89 12.51
C PHE A 39 -12.70 2.61 13.84
N GLY A 40 -12.21 3.85 13.81
CA GLY A 40 -11.90 4.65 15.00
C GLY A 40 -10.51 4.39 15.59
N HIS A 41 -9.59 3.81 14.83
CA HIS A 41 -8.19 3.65 15.25
C HIS A 41 -7.40 4.95 15.02
N GLU A 42 -6.40 5.20 15.87
CA GLU A 42 -5.37 6.21 15.63
C GLU A 42 -4.33 5.62 14.68
N VAL A 43 -4.43 5.98 13.40
CA VAL A 43 -3.56 5.43 12.36
C VAL A 43 -2.38 6.35 12.10
N PHE A 44 -1.19 5.78 11.99
CA PHE A 44 -0.01 6.43 11.42
C PHE A 44 0.43 5.66 10.17
N PHE A 45 0.41 6.31 9.03
CA PHE A 45 0.80 5.75 7.74
C PHE A 45 2.08 6.41 7.25
N LEU A 46 3.17 5.62 7.16
CA LEU A 46 4.48 6.04 6.69
C LEU A 46 4.77 5.52 5.29
N THR A 47 5.27 6.37 4.43
CA THR A 47 5.89 6.05 3.14
C THR A 47 7.15 6.91 2.95
N GLY A 48 7.91 6.71 1.88
CA GLY A 48 9.13 7.50 1.68
C GLY A 48 10.00 7.05 0.52
N LEU A 49 11.27 7.52 0.56
CA LEU A 49 12.27 7.30 -0.48
C LEU A 49 13.58 6.78 0.10
N ASP A 50 14.14 5.80 -0.60
CA ASP A 50 15.50 5.33 -0.45
C ASP A 50 16.40 6.09 -1.45
N GLU A 51 17.28 6.94 -0.91
CA GLU A 51 18.04 7.89 -1.71
C GLU A 51 19.55 7.64 -1.69
N HIS A 52 20.04 6.63 -0.96
CA HIS A 52 21.44 6.27 -0.91
C HIS A 52 21.80 5.15 -1.90
N GLY A 53 23.11 4.89 -2.07
CA GLY A 53 23.62 3.78 -2.87
C GLY A 53 24.22 4.18 -4.21
N GLN A 54 24.89 3.20 -4.83
CA GLN A 54 25.68 3.40 -6.04
C GLN A 54 24.84 3.77 -7.25
N LYS A 55 23.67 3.18 -7.43
CA LYS A 55 22.78 3.46 -8.57
C LYS A 55 22.28 4.90 -8.57
N VAL A 56 21.97 5.45 -7.40
CA VAL A 56 21.54 6.86 -7.27
C VAL A 56 22.68 7.80 -7.63
N GLN A 57 23.89 7.54 -7.09
CA GLN A 57 25.08 8.32 -7.43
C GLN A 57 25.39 8.28 -8.94
N GLN A 58 25.32 7.09 -9.57
CA GLN A 58 25.51 6.94 -11.01
C GLN A 58 24.44 7.64 -11.83
N ALA A 59 23.17 7.58 -11.42
CA ALA A 59 22.08 8.27 -12.10
C ALA A 59 22.25 9.80 -12.05
N ALA A 60 22.69 10.35 -10.94
CA ALA A 60 23.02 11.77 -10.80
C ALA A 60 24.21 12.17 -11.71
N GLN A 61 25.27 11.37 -11.68
CA GLN A 61 26.45 11.59 -12.53
C GLN A 61 26.12 11.54 -14.03
N ALA A 62 25.29 10.59 -14.46
CA ALA A 62 24.83 10.47 -15.85
C ALA A 62 24.04 11.70 -16.32
N ARG A 63 23.41 12.46 -15.38
CA ARG A 63 22.73 13.73 -15.64
C ARG A 63 23.62 14.96 -15.43
N GLY A 64 24.90 14.76 -15.06
CA GLY A 64 25.82 15.87 -14.73
C GLY A 64 25.38 16.68 -13.52
N MET A 65 24.69 16.06 -12.56
CA MET A 65 24.10 16.72 -11.41
C MET A 65 24.80 16.32 -10.10
N ASP A 66 24.76 17.22 -9.13
CA ASP A 66 25.03 16.88 -7.74
C ASP A 66 24.01 15.85 -7.23
N THR A 67 24.47 14.85 -6.46
CA THR A 67 23.62 13.71 -6.07
C THR A 67 22.48 14.15 -5.13
N GLN A 68 22.71 15.07 -4.20
CA GLN A 68 21.64 15.58 -3.34
C GLN A 68 20.58 16.34 -4.15
N LYS A 69 21.00 17.18 -5.09
CA LYS A 69 20.09 17.89 -5.97
C LYS A 69 19.26 16.94 -6.83
N TYR A 70 19.87 15.87 -7.33
CA TYR A 70 19.15 14.81 -8.07
C TYR A 70 18.07 14.17 -7.18
N CYS A 71 18.41 13.81 -5.93
CA CYS A 71 17.46 13.24 -4.98
C CYS A 71 16.32 14.22 -4.65
N ASP A 72 16.60 15.53 -4.54
CA ASP A 72 15.59 16.55 -4.26
C ASP A 72 14.58 16.68 -5.42
N GLU A 73 15.04 16.63 -6.67
CA GLU A 73 14.18 16.62 -7.85
C GLU A 73 13.30 15.35 -7.90
N CYS A 74 13.91 14.18 -7.66
CA CYS A 74 13.18 12.93 -7.58
C CYS A 74 12.13 12.98 -6.45
N ALA A 75 12.49 13.46 -5.27
CA ALA A 75 11.57 13.57 -4.13
C ALA A 75 10.37 14.46 -4.45
N SER A 76 10.55 15.55 -5.19
CA SER A 76 9.43 16.37 -5.66
C SER A 76 8.47 15.59 -6.55
N THR A 77 8.99 14.80 -7.49
CA THR A 77 8.18 13.94 -8.38
C THR A 77 7.39 12.89 -7.59
N TRP A 78 8.05 12.20 -6.65
CA TRP A 78 7.42 11.16 -5.84
C TRP A 78 6.39 11.70 -4.85
N LYS A 79 6.63 12.85 -4.24
CA LYS A 79 5.62 13.54 -3.40
C LYS A 79 4.41 13.96 -4.22
N SER A 80 4.63 14.51 -5.43
CA SER A 80 3.54 14.81 -6.37
C SER A 80 2.75 13.57 -6.76
N PHE A 81 3.43 12.44 -6.97
CA PHE A 81 2.80 11.15 -7.25
C PHE A 81 1.91 10.68 -6.09
N ALA A 82 2.39 10.74 -4.86
CA ALA A 82 1.61 10.40 -3.67
C ALA A 82 0.33 11.25 -3.56
N VAL A 83 0.43 12.56 -3.80
CA VAL A 83 -0.73 13.47 -3.84
C VAL A 83 -1.70 13.09 -4.95
N LYS A 84 -1.22 12.78 -6.16
CA LYS A 84 -2.08 12.37 -7.29
C LYS A 84 -2.76 11.02 -7.07
N LEU A 85 -2.18 10.12 -6.27
CA LEU A 85 -2.82 8.88 -5.83
C LEU A 85 -3.84 9.09 -4.70
N GLY A 86 -3.95 10.32 -4.16
CA GLY A 86 -4.82 10.65 -3.06
C GLY A 86 -4.44 9.94 -1.76
N LEU A 87 -3.15 9.74 -1.51
CA LEU A 87 -2.69 9.05 -0.31
C LEU A 87 -2.96 9.87 0.95
N SER A 88 -3.26 9.19 2.03
CA SER A 88 -3.51 9.76 3.36
C SER A 88 -2.36 9.50 4.34
N ASN A 89 -1.13 9.40 3.82
CA ASN A 89 0.07 9.20 4.64
C ASN A 89 0.31 10.39 5.59
N ASP A 90 0.75 10.06 6.81
CA ASP A 90 1.02 11.04 7.87
C ASP A 90 2.44 11.59 7.78
N ASP A 91 3.39 10.78 7.27
CA ASP A 91 4.76 11.22 7.03
C ASP A 91 5.31 10.65 5.71
N PHE A 92 6.33 11.31 5.19
CA PHE A 92 7.05 10.94 3.98
C PHE A 92 8.56 11.06 4.25
N VAL A 93 9.19 9.94 4.63
CA VAL A 93 10.61 9.91 5.02
C VAL A 93 11.51 9.86 3.79
N ARG A 94 12.67 10.55 3.89
CA ARG A 94 13.78 10.42 2.94
C ARG A 94 15.03 9.96 3.71
N THR A 95 15.76 8.99 3.20
CA THR A 95 16.95 8.49 3.89
C THR A 95 18.07 9.53 3.98
N THR A 96 18.06 10.54 3.13
CA THR A 96 18.98 11.69 3.19
C THR A 96 18.64 12.72 4.27
N GLU A 97 17.46 12.68 4.90
CA GLU A 97 17.08 13.60 5.96
C GLU A 97 17.91 13.39 7.24
N ALA A 98 18.28 14.51 7.89
CA ALA A 98 19.06 14.46 9.12
C ALA A 98 18.40 13.60 10.21
N ARG A 99 17.06 13.68 10.34
CA ARG A 99 16.29 12.90 11.32
C ARG A 99 16.44 11.38 11.13
N HIS A 100 16.56 10.90 9.89
CA HIS A 100 16.81 9.49 9.61
C HIS A 100 18.27 9.13 9.84
N LYS A 101 19.22 9.89 9.29
CA LYS A 101 20.66 9.64 9.41
C LYS A 101 21.14 9.55 10.86
N GLN A 102 20.68 10.44 11.71
CA GLN A 102 21.01 10.43 13.15
C GLN A 102 20.59 9.11 13.84
N VAL A 103 19.42 8.57 13.49
CA VAL A 103 18.95 7.30 14.05
C VAL A 103 19.80 6.14 13.53
N VAL A 104 20.12 6.11 12.23
CA VAL A 104 21.00 5.08 11.64
C VAL A 104 22.37 5.11 12.30
N GLU A 105 22.99 6.27 12.44
CA GLU A 105 24.29 6.44 13.09
C GLU A 105 24.28 5.94 14.56
N ALA A 106 23.22 6.25 15.29
CA ALA A 106 23.06 5.79 16.67
C ALA A 106 22.90 4.26 16.75
N ILE A 107 22.15 3.65 15.83
CA ILE A 107 21.99 2.18 15.73
C ILE A 107 23.34 1.52 15.40
N LEU A 108 24.06 2.03 14.41
CA LEU A 108 25.37 1.51 14.01
C LEU A 108 26.35 1.54 15.18
N SER A 109 26.44 2.68 15.90
CA SER A 109 27.31 2.80 17.07
C SER A 109 26.98 1.78 18.14
N ARG A 110 25.70 1.62 18.50
CA ARG A 110 25.26 0.69 19.55
C ARG A 110 25.44 -0.77 19.16
N LEU A 111 25.19 -1.15 17.92
CA LEU A 111 25.41 -2.51 17.46
C LEU A 111 26.92 -2.85 17.40
N ASN A 112 27.76 -1.87 17.06
CA ASN A 112 29.21 -2.03 17.13
C ASN A 112 29.70 -2.23 18.57
N GLU A 113 29.25 -1.39 19.51
CA GLU A 113 29.55 -1.52 20.95
C GLU A 113 29.14 -2.90 21.51
N LYS A 114 28.04 -3.46 21.02
CA LYS A 114 27.55 -4.79 21.40
C LYS A 114 28.27 -5.94 20.68
N GLY A 115 29.20 -5.65 19.77
CA GLY A 115 30.01 -6.65 19.06
C GLY A 115 29.25 -7.41 17.96
N PHE A 116 28.19 -6.82 17.39
CA PHE A 116 27.46 -7.40 16.26
C PHE A 116 28.17 -7.21 14.92
N PHE A 117 29.18 -6.32 14.85
CA PHE A 117 29.98 -6.08 13.66
C PHE A 117 31.40 -6.59 13.81
N TYR A 118 31.97 -7.05 12.70
CA TYR A 118 33.41 -7.38 12.60
C TYR A 118 33.91 -7.00 11.21
N LYS A 119 35.23 -6.72 11.11
CA LYS A 119 35.88 -6.37 9.84
C LYS A 119 36.52 -7.60 9.25
N ALA A 120 36.29 -7.83 7.95
CA ALA A 120 36.92 -8.92 7.22
C ALA A 120 37.21 -8.52 5.77
N THR A 121 38.25 -9.13 5.19
CA THR A 121 38.58 -8.97 3.77
C THR A 121 37.69 -9.90 2.96
N TYR A 122 36.98 -9.35 1.98
CA TYR A 122 36.28 -10.13 0.96
C TYR A 122 37.18 -10.26 -0.27
N GLU A 123 37.34 -11.47 -0.75
CA GLU A 123 37.90 -11.77 -2.06
C GLU A 123 36.87 -12.58 -2.86
N GLY A 124 36.32 -12.01 -3.93
CA GLY A 124 35.31 -12.71 -4.70
C GLY A 124 34.74 -11.87 -5.84
N TYR A 125 33.53 -12.19 -6.24
CA TYR A 125 32.87 -11.60 -7.37
C TYR A 125 31.77 -10.62 -6.90
N TYR A 126 31.60 -9.53 -7.63
CA TYR A 126 30.63 -8.49 -7.33
C TYR A 126 29.84 -8.10 -8.58
N SER A 127 28.50 -8.15 -8.47
CA SER A 127 27.59 -7.62 -9.49
C SER A 127 27.43 -6.12 -9.30
N THR A 128 27.87 -5.34 -10.29
CA THR A 128 27.69 -3.88 -10.28
C THR A 128 26.23 -3.49 -10.49
N LYS A 129 25.46 -4.34 -11.19
CA LYS A 129 24.04 -4.13 -11.48
C LYS A 129 23.15 -4.40 -10.25
N GLU A 130 23.38 -5.50 -9.56
CA GLU A 130 22.58 -5.88 -8.39
C GLU A 130 23.15 -5.36 -7.06
N GLU A 131 24.32 -4.67 -7.12
CA GLU A 131 25.03 -4.10 -5.97
C GLU A 131 25.31 -5.12 -4.85
N THR A 132 25.58 -6.38 -5.24
CA THR A 132 25.75 -7.50 -4.31
C THR A 132 27.00 -8.31 -4.59
N PHE A 133 27.55 -8.93 -3.54
CA PHE A 133 28.59 -9.93 -3.65
C PHE A 133 28.00 -11.26 -4.15
N LEU A 134 28.77 -11.96 -5.00
CA LEU A 134 28.38 -13.22 -5.60
C LEU A 134 29.31 -14.33 -5.10
N THR A 135 28.74 -15.49 -4.88
CA THR A 135 29.45 -16.70 -4.44
C THR A 135 29.61 -17.68 -5.60
N GLU A 136 30.38 -18.72 -5.42
CA GLU A 136 30.51 -19.81 -6.41
C GLU A 136 29.17 -20.52 -6.67
N LYS A 137 28.21 -20.46 -5.71
CA LYS A 137 26.85 -21.02 -5.87
C LYS A 137 26.01 -20.24 -6.87
N ASP A 138 26.35 -18.97 -7.13
CA ASP A 138 25.65 -18.10 -8.07
C ASP A 138 26.10 -18.32 -9.52
N ARG A 139 27.12 -19.15 -9.74
CA ARG A 139 27.63 -19.49 -11.09
C ARG A 139 26.74 -20.51 -11.79
N LEU A 140 26.66 -20.36 -13.08
CA LEU A 140 26.12 -21.40 -13.96
C LEU A 140 27.10 -22.57 -14.09
N PRO A 141 26.62 -23.76 -14.54
CA PRO A 141 27.50 -24.92 -14.75
C PRO A 141 28.65 -24.69 -15.72
N ASP A 142 28.56 -23.71 -16.60
CA ASP A 142 29.60 -23.30 -17.56
C ASP A 142 30.66 -22.36 -16.95
N GLY A 143 30.52 -22.01 -15.66
CA GLY A 143 31.43 -21.12 -14.94
C GLY A 143 31.15 -19.63 -15.11
N THR A 144 30.11 -19.24 -15.88
CA THR A 144 29.68 -17.85 -16.03
C THR A 144 28.66 -17.47 -14.94
N PHE A 145 28.35 -16.19 -14.82
CA PHE A 145 27.25 -15.72 -13.97
C PHE A 145 25.99 -15.46 -14.82
N PRO A 146 24.79 -15.70 -14.29
CA PRO A 146 23.54 -15.37 -14.96
C PRO A 146 23.49 -13.93 -15.45
N ALA A 147 22.93 -13.70 -16.65
CA ALA A 147 22.90 -12.39 -17.31
C ALA A 147 22.17 -11.29 -16.50
N HIS A 148 21.30 -11.68 -15.58
CA HIS A 148 20.61 -10.70 -14.72
C HIS A 148 21.57 -9.98 -13.77
N TYR A 149 22.73 -10.56 -13.40
CA TYR A 149 23.76 -9.89 -12.59
C TYR A 149 24.51 -8.78 -13.36
N GLY A 150 24.37 -8.69 -14.68
CA GLY A 150 25.06 -7.68 -15.49
C GLY A 150 26.58 -7.87 -15.48
N GLU A 151 27.34 -6.76 -15.38
CA GLU A 151 28.78 -6.79 -15.26
C GLU A 151 29.19 -7.33 -13.89
N VAL A 152 30.05 -8.36 -13.90
CA VAL A 152 30.60 -8.98 -12.69
C VAL A 152 32.12 -8.75 -12.66
N ILE A 153 32.58 -8.13 -11.59
CA ILE A 153 34.01 -7.81 -11.39
C ILE A 153 34.58 -8.62 -10.24
N LYS A 154 35.89 -8.96 -10.30
CA LYS A 154 36.59 -9.54 -9.16
C LYS A 154 37.06 -8.42 -8.24
N LEU A 155 36.71 -8.51 -6.94
CA LEU A 155 37.09 -7.54 -5.92
C LEU A 155 37.86 -8.21 -4.78
N VAL A 156 38.80 -7.43 -4.23
CA VAL A 156 39.43 -7.70 -2.95
C VAL A 156 39.32 -6.43 -2.13
N GLU A 157 38.49 -6.44 -1.10
CA GLU A 157 38.29 -5.25 -0.26
C GLU A 157 37.92 -5.62 1.18
N ASP A 158 38.32 -4.75 2.10
CA ASP A 158 37.87 -4.84 3.49
C ASP A 158 36.47 -4.28 3.62
N ASN A 159 35.64 -4.96 4.41
CA ASN A 159 34.28 -4.50 4.74
C ASN A 159 33.91 -4.90 6.16
N TYR A 160 32.87 -4.25 6.70
CA TYR A 160 32.23 -4.68 7.93
C TYR A 160 31.07 -5.62 7.63
N TYR A 161 30.96 -6.65 8.47
CA TYR A 161 29.92 -7.66 8.39
C TYR A 161 29.06 -7.63 9.64
N PHE A 162 27.76 -7.80 9.46
CA PHE A 162 26.77 -7.95 10.52
C PHE A 162 26.50 -9.45 10.74
N LYS A 163 26.64 -9.90 11.99
CA LYS A 163 26.44 -11.29 12.40
C LYS A 163 24.97 -11.69 12.25
N MET A 164 24.68 -12.54 11.29
CA MET A 164 23.33 -13.04 11.03
C MET A 164 23.23 -14.56 11.17
N GLU A 165 24.30 -15.30 10.89
CA GLU A 165 24.32 -16.76 10.87
C GLU A 165 23.76 -17.35 12.16
N GLU A 166 24.20 -16.86 13.33
CA GLU A 166 23.78 -17.34 14.65
C GLU A 166 22.28 -17.17 14.95
N HIS A 167 21.57 -16.37 14.18
CA HIS A 167 20.14 -16.08 14.36
C HIS A 167 19.21 -16.91 13.47
N GLN A 168 19.76 -17.74 12.55
CA GLN A 168 18.97 -18.50 11.58
C GLN A 168 17.96 -19.44 12.26
N ALA A 169 18.39 -20.24 13.22
CA ALA A 169 17.50 -21.17 13.92
C ALA A 169 16.35 -20.45 14.64
N TRP A 170 16.70 -19.38 15.37
CA TRP A 170 15.69 -18.54 16.03
C TRP A 170 14.67 -17.97 15.06
N LEU A 171 15.11 -17.51 13.88
CA LEU A 171 14.19 -16.91 12.91
C LEU A 171 13.24 -17.95 12.30
N ILE A 172 13.72 -19.17 12.04
CA ILE A 172 12.87 -20.28 11.59
C ILE A 172 11.80 -20.58 12.64
N ASP A 173 12.19 -20.76 13.90
CA ASP A 173 11.27 -21.05 15.01
C ASP A 173 10.25 -19.92 15.16
N TYR A 174 10.70 -18.64 15.08
CA TYR A 174 9.80 -17.48 15.18
C TYR A 174 8.74 -17.47 14.07
N ILE A 175 9.14 -17.73 12.81
CA ILE A 175 8.19 -17.73 11.68
C ILE A 175 7.22 -18.92 11.78
N ASP A 176 7.66 -20.08 12.27
CA ASP A 176 6.81 -21.25 12.50
C ASP A 176 5.76 -21.00 13.61
N ASP A 177 6.19 -20.39 14.71
CA ASP A 177 5.34 -20.07 15.86
C ASP A 177 4.38 -18.90 15.59
N ASN A 178 4.67 -18.06 14.57
CA ASN A 178 3.88 -16.89 14.21
C ASN A 178 3.41 -16.96 12.75
N PRO A 179 2.43 -17.81 12.42
CA PRO A 179 2.01 -18.09 11.04
C PRO A 179 1.47 -16.84 10.31
N ASP A 180 1.01 -15.84 11.04
CA ASP A 180 0.50 -14.58 10.49
C ASP A 180 1.58 -13.50 10.27
N PHE A 181 2.84 -13.78 10.65
CA PHE A 181 3.92 -12.81 10.52
C PHE A 181 4.23 -12.44 9.06
N ILE A 182 4.24 -13.43 8.16
CA ILE A 182 4.43 -13.22 6.72
C ILE A 182 3.18 -13.68 5.97
N GLN A 183 2.51 -12.77 5.29
CA GLN A 183 1.31 -13.02 4.50
C GLN A 183 1.51 -12.62 3.04
N PRO A 184 0.97 -13.42 2.08
CA PRO A 184 0.24 -14.67 2.28
C PRO A 184 1.15 -15.85 2.63
N GLU A 185 0.55 -16.97 2.99
CA GLU A 185 1.25 -18.21 3.38
C GLU A 185 2.29 -18.67 2.35
N THR A 186 2.03 -18.46 1.06
CA THR A 186 2.98 -18.78 0.00
C THR A 186 4.33 -18.05 0.17
N ARG A 187 4.30 -16.80 0.62
CA ARG A 187 5.52 -16.01 0.87
C ARG A 187 6.21 -16.42 2.17
N ARG A 188 5.44 -16.79 3.19
CA ARG A 188 5.99 -17.40 4.40
C ARG A 188 6.77 -18.68 4.06
N ASN A 189 6.15 -19.56 3.28
CA ASN A 189 6.75 -20.84 2.87
C ASN A 189 7.99 -20.64 2.00
N GLU A 190 8.04 -19.58 1.17
CA GLU A 190 9.22 -19.19 0.38
C GLU A 190 10.40 -18.83 1.31
N ILE A 191 10.18 -18.00 2.32
CA ILE A 191 11.22 -17.60 3.29
C ILE A 191 11.66 -18.78 4.16
N LEU A 192 10.73 -19.61 4.66
CA LEU A 192 11.08 -20.82 5.40
C LEU A 192 11.87 -21.80 4.54
N GLY A 193 11.47 -21.99 3.29
CA GLY A 193 12.20 -22.82 2.32
C GLY A 193 13.62 -22.31 2.08
N PHE A 194 13.79 -21.00 1.92
CA PHE A 194 15.11 -20.38 1.81
C PHE A 194 15.97 -20.64 3.06
N LEU A 195 15.44 -20.37 4.25
CA LEU A 195 16.17 -20.51 5.51
C LEU A 195 16.51 -21.97 5.85
N ARG A 196 15.67 -22.93 5.49
CA ARG A 196 15.90 -24.36 5.78
C ARG A 196 16.88 -25.03 4.81
N ASN A 197 16.94 -24.54 3.58
CA ASN A 197 17.75 -25.15 2.53
C ASN A 197 19.10 -24.44 2.31
N ASN A 198 19.34 -23.28 2.92
CA ASN A 198 20.57 -22.52 2.78
C ASN A 198 21.12 -22.12 4.14
N ALA A 199 22.41 -22.24 4.35
CA ALA A 199 23.08 -21.61 5.47
C ALA A 199 23.02 -20.08 5.27
N LEU A 200 22.61 -19.37 6.32
CA LEU A 200 22.60 -17.92 6.31
C LEU A 200 24.04 -17.42 6.53
N GLU A 201 24.48 -16.56 5.66
CA GLU A 201 25.79 -15.92 5.76
C GLU A 201 25.67 -14.55 6.42
N ASP A 202 26.74 -14.09 7.07
CA ASP A 202 26.79 -12.74 7.65
C ASP A 202 26.70 -11.67 6.56
N LEU A 203 25.98 -10.60 6.86
CA LEU A 203 25.68 -9.56 5.87
C LEU A 203 26.82 -8.53 5.80
N CYS A 204 27.40 -8.35 4.63
CA CYS A 204 28.29 -7.22 4.36
C CYS A 204 27.50 -5.91 4.39
N ILE A 205 27.76 -5.05 5.38
CA ILE A 205 26.99 -3.82 5.66
C ILE A 205 27.70 -2.55 5.25
N THR A 206 28.82 -2.62 4.55
CA THR A 206 29.57 -1.43 4.15
C THR A 206 30.05 -1.45 2.72
N ARG A 207 30.47 -0.31 2.26
CA ARG A 207 31.30 -0.09 1.08
C ARG A 207 32.39 0.90 1.42
N PRO A 208 33.64 0.73 0.93
CA PRO A 208 34.70 1.73 1.08
C PRO A 208 34.25 3.09 0.50
N ALA A 209 34.47 4.17 1.26
CA ALA A 209 34.04 5.52 0.88
C ALA A 209 34.69 6.03 -0.42
N ASN A 210 35.87 5.52 -0.78
CA ASN A 210 36.54 5.85 -2.06
C ASN A 210 35.84 5.20 -3.29
N ARG A 211 35.07 4.14 -3.09
CA ARG A 211 34.25 3.47 -4.13
C ARG A 211 32.82 4.03 -4.17
N LEU A 212 32.24 4.25 -3.02
CA LEU A 212 30.90 4.79 -2.86
C LEU A 212 30.92 5.91 -1.83
N ALA A 213 30.84 7.16 -2.31
CA ALA A 213 30.81 8.34 -1.42
C ALA A 213 29.39 8.68 -0.95
N TRP A 214 28.33 8.17 -1.65
CA TRP A 214 26.94 8.50 -1.40
C TRP A 214 26.27 7.45 -0.50
N GLY A 215 26.32 7.70 0.80
CA GLY A 215 25.77 6.85 1.85
C GLY A 215 26.02 7.46 3.22
N ILE A 216 25.53 6.82 4.29
CA ILE A 216 25.76 7.24 5.67
C ILE A 216 27.14 6.70 6.12
N PRO A 217 28.10 7.56 6.50
CA PRO A 217 29.41 7.09 7.01
C PRO A 217 29.23 6.26 8.29
N LEU A 218 30.08 5.24 8.49
CA LEU A 218 30.14 4.56 9.77
C LEU A 218 30.65 5.51 10.86
N PRO A 219 29.95 5.68 11.99
CA PRO A 219 30.38 6.58 13.05
C PRO A 219 31.74 6.23 13.68
N PHE A 220 32.10 4.94 13.66
CA PHE A 220 33.32 4.39 14.26
C PHE A 220 34.45 4.14 13.25
N ASP A 221 34.19 4.21 11.94
CA ASP A 221 35.19 4.11 10.86
C ASP A 221 34.70 4.85 9.60
N PRO A 222 34.92 6.17 9.48
CA PRO A 222 34.42 7.00 8.36
C PRO A 222 35.03 6.67 6.99
N ALA A 223 36.02 5.75 6.92
CA ALA A 223 36.53 5.23 5.65
C ALA A 223 35.51 4.35 4.92
N PHE A 224 34.40 4.02 5.57
CA PHE A 224 33.30 3.20 5.04
C PHE A 224 31.97 3.94 5.12
N VAL A 225 31.09 3.63 4.15
CA VAL A 225 29.68 4.04 4.17
C VAL A 225 28.80 2.81 4.34
N THR A 226 27.63 3.03 4.94
CA THR A 226 26.62 1.99 5.19
C THR A 226 26.05 1.46 3.88
N TYR A 227 25.87 0.13 3.82
CA TYR A 227 25.17 -0.53 2.74
C TYR A 227 23.68 -0.12 2.72
N VAL A 228 23.17 0.20 1.52
CA VAL A 228 21.85 0.80 1.34
C VAL A 228 20.71 0.05 2.04
N TRP A 229 20.70 -1.28 2.02
CA TRP A 229 19.63 -2.04 2.68
C TRP A 229 19.69 -1.99 4.21
N PHE A 230 20.87 -1.86 4.83
CA PHE A 230 20.96 -1.68 6.28
C PHE A 230 20.44 -0.31 6.69
N ASP A 231 20.72 0.69 5.89
CA ASP A 231 20.20 2.06 6.03
C ASP A 231 18.68 2.09 5.77
N ALA A 232 18.25 1.62 4.59
CA ALA A 232 16.85 1.68 4.17
C ALA A 232 15.88 1.04 5.16
N LEU A 233 16.17 -0.15 5.71
CA LEU A 233 15.29 -0.84 6.64
C LEU A 233 15.06 -0.08 7.96
N VAL A 234 16.00 0.77 8.36
CA VAL A 234 15.88 1.60 9.57
C VAL A 234 14.79 2.68 9.44
N ASN A 235 14.32 3.00 8.23
CA ASN A 235 13.25 4.00 8.04
C ASN A 235 12.02 3.71 8.92
N TYR A 236 11.67 2.43 9.09
CA TYR A 236 10.50 1.98 9.83
C TYR A 236 10.52 2.34 11.32
N ILE A 237 11.71 2.53 11.89
CA ILE A 237 11.90 2.92 13.29
C ILE A 237 12.47 4.31 13.46
N SER A 238 13.08 4.91 12.43
CA SER A 238 13.64 6.25 12.52
C SER A 238 12.55 7.30 12.77
N ILE A 239 11.40 7.19 12.13
CA ILE A 239 10.30 8.13 12.32
C ILE A 239 9.62 7.93 13.68
N PRO A 240 9.27 6.71 14.13
CA PRO A 240 8.86 6.49 15.51
C PRO A 240 9.85 7.06 16.56
N ALA A 241 11.16 6.88 16.35
CA ALA A 241 12.18 7.44 17.26
C ALA A 241 12.11 8.96 17.36
N VAL A 242 11.97 9.67 16.23
CA VAL A 242 11.82 11.12 16.17
C VAL A 242 10.53 11.59 16.86
N HIS A 243 9.49 10.76 16.90
CA HIS A 243 8.26 11.03 17.65
C HIS A 243 8.36 10.63 19.14
N GLY A 244 9.54 10.21 19.59
CA GLY A 244 9.79 9.89 20.99
C GLY A 244 9.23 8.54 21.45
N ASP A 245 9.14 7.56 20.55
CA ASP A 245 8.66 6.22 20.87
C ASP A 245 9.43 5.62 22.07
N PRO A 246 8.72 5.19 23.13
CA PRO A 246 9.37 4.73 24.36
C PRO A 246 10.25 3.50 24.18
N LEU A 247 9.90 2.56 23.28
CA LEU A 247 10.70 1.37 23.03
C LEU A 247 12.02 1.74 22.34
N LEU A 248 11.96 2.67 21.40
CA LEU A 248 13.15 3.15 20.68
C LEU A 248 14.03 4.02 21.56
N ASN A 249 13.44 4.87 22.40
CA ASN A 249 14.18 5.63 23.39
C ASN A 249 14.90 4.76 24.43
N ALA A 250 14.33 3.60 24.78
CA ALA A 250 15.01 2.64 25.66
C ALA A 250 16.28 2.04 25.00
N PHE A 251 16.24 1.84 23.71
CA PHE A 251 17.40 1.35 22.93
C PHE A 251 18.38 2.47 22.56
N LEU A 252 17.91 3.56 21.99
CA LEU A 252 18.75 4.65 21.45
C LEU A 252 19.22 5.64 22.52
N GLY A 253 18.59 5.65 23.71
CA GLY A 253 18.64 6.77 24.66
C GLY A 253 17.58 7.82 24.30
N PRO A 254 17.33 8.77 25.25
CA PRO A 254 16.32 9.81 25.04
C PRO A 254 16.57 10.60 23.76
N GLN A 255 15.59 10.60 22.85
CA GLN A 255 15.59 11.40 21.63
C GLN A 255 14.66 12.61 21.82
N PRO A 256 14.99 13.78 21.26
CA PRO A 256 14.06 14.90 21.22
C PRO A 256 12.77 14.49 20.48
N SER A 257 11.63 14.53 21.18
CA SER A 257 10.34 14.23 20.55
C SER A 257 9.84 15.45 19.77
N THR A 258 9.40 15.22 18.54
CA THR A 258 8.73 16.23 17.71
C THR A 258 7.24 16.38 18.06
N THR A 259 6.71 15.49 18.91
CA THR A 259 5.31 15.49 19.37
C THR A 259 5.22 15.56 20.89
N ASN A 260 4.14 16.16 21.39
CA ASN A 260 3.82 16.20 22.82
C ASN A 260 2.32 15.88 23.00
N PRO A 261 1.93 14.74 23.61
CA PRO A 261 2.83 13.70 24.15
C PRO A 261 3.56 12.89 23.06
N PRO A 262 4.65 12.17 23.42
CA PRO A 262 5.36 11.26 22.52
C PRO A 262 4.44 10.17 21.98
N LEU A 263 4.65 9.78 20.71
CA LEU A 263 3.87 8.72 20.07
C LEU A 263 4.57 7.37 20.27
N SER A 264 3.84 6.39 20.79
CA SER A 264 4.30 4.99 20.86
C SER A 264 3.83 4.27 19.59
N LEU A 265 4.60 4.29 18.52
CA LEU A 265 4.24 3.73 17.20
C LEU A 265 4.76 2.30 17.01
N TRP A 266 5.95 2.00 17.54
CA TRP A 266 6.54 0.67 17.38
C TRP A 266 5.96 -0.36 18.36
N PRO A 267 5.75 -1.63 17.99
CA PRO A 267 5.99 -2.23 16.68
C PRO A 267 4.89 -1.87 15.65
N ALA A 268 5.29 -1.84 14.37
CA ALA A 268 4.34 -1.65 13.27
C ALA A 268 3.30 -2.79 13.22
N ASP A 269 2.05 -2.44 12.88
CA ASP A 269 0.98 -3.42 12.66
C ASP A 269 1.14 -4.15 11.33
N ALA A 270 1.64 -3.45 10.30
CA ALA A 270 1.98 -4.06 9.02
C ALA A 270 3.05 -3.27 8.26
N HIS A 271 3.97 -3.99 7.62
CA HIS A 271 4.77 -3.50 6.50
C HIS A 271 4.20 -4.09 5.21
N VAL A 272 3.75 -3.23 4.29
CA VAL A 272 3.25 -3.63 2.97
C VAL A 272 4.40 -3.52 1.99
N ILE A 273 4.75 -4.62 1.34
CA ILE A 273 5.98 -4.73 0.54
C ILE A 273 5.78 -5.57 -0.72
N GLY A 274 6.58 -5.29 -1.76
CA GLY A 274 6.67 -6.15 -2.94
C GLY A 274 7.38 -7.47 -2.68
N LYS A 275 7.02 -8.51 -3.43
CA LYS A 275 7.61 -9.86 -3.30
C LYS A 275 9.13 -9.91 -3.57
N ASP A 276 9.65 -8.98 -4.36
CA ASP A 276 11.07 -8.86 -4.73
C ASP A 276 11.97 -8.47 -3.56
N ILE A 277 11.41 -7.84 -2.54
CA ILE A 277 12.13 -7.40 -1.34
C ILE A 277 11.77 -8.19 -0.09
N VAL A 278 11.03 -9.30 -0.24
CA VAL A 278 10.58 -10.11 0.90
C VAL A 278 11.75 -10.71 1.71
N LYS A 279 12.87 -11.04 1.07
CA LYS A 279 14.07 -11.54 1.75
C LYS A 279 14.65 -10.49 2.72
N PHE A 280 14.70 -9.23 2.31
CA PHE A 280 15.23 -8.17 3.17
C PHE A 280 14.33 -7.93 4.39
N HIS A 281 13.03 -8.00 4.22
CA HIS A 281 12.06 -7.77 5.29
C HIS A 281 11.76 -9.01 6.14
N GLY A 282 11.84 -10.21 5.55
CA GLY A 282 11.57 -11.47 6.24
C GLY A 282 12.80 -12.13 6.86
N VAL A 283 14.03 -11.70 6.49
CA VAL A 283 15.28 -12.26 7.02
C VAL A 283 16.12 -11.17 7.68
N TYR A 284 16.57 -10.16 6.93
CA TYR A 284 17.52 -9.17 7.46
C TYR A 284 16.89 -8.30 8.54
N TRP A 285 15.72 -7.75 8.27
CA TRP A 285 15.01 -6.85 9.19
C TRP A 285 14.69 -7.50 10.54
N PRO A 286 14.11 -8.72 10.61
CA PRO A 286 13.91 -9.42 11.86
C PRO A 286 15.20 -9.64 12.68
N ILE A 287 16.29 -9.99 12.02
CA ILE A 287 17.58 -10.21 12.72
C ILE A 287 18.17 -8.89 13.22
N MET A 288 18.07 -7.80 12.44
CA MET A 288 18.47 -6.47 12.89
C MET A 288 17.67 -6.03 14.14
N LEU A 289 16.36 -6.22 14.14
CA LEU A 289 15.51 -5.93 15.29
C LEU A 289 15.86 -6.80 16.51
N LYS A 290 16.13 -8.08 16.29
CA LYS A 290 16.59 -9.00 17.35
C LYS A 290 17.88 -8.52 17.98
N ALA A 291 18.87 -8.13 17.17
CA ALA A 291 20.14 -7.58 17.66
C ALA A 291 19.97 -6.28 18.46
N MET A 292 19.01 -5.46 18.06
CA MET A 292 18.63 -4.25 18.79
C MET A 292 17.83 -4.55 20.08
N GLY A 293 17.26 -5.76 20.23
CA GLY A 293 16.39 -6.11 21.34
C GLY A 293 14.98 -5.49 21.20
N LEU A 294 14.58 -5.19 19.96
CA LEU A 294 13.28 -4.61 19.64
C LEU A 294 12.29 -5.71 19.20
N PRO A 295 10.98 -5.55 19.48
CA PRO A 295 9.97 -6.45 18.95
C PRO A 295 9.88 -6.34 17.43
N LEU A 296 9.52 -7.44 16.77
CA LEU A 296 9.29 -7.46 15.33
C LEU A 296 7.95 -6.77 14.98
N PRO A 297 7.78 -6.30 13.72
CA PRO A 297 6.47 -5.88 13.22
C PRO A 297 5.50 -7.05 13.31
N LYS A 298 4.21 -6.75 13.51
CA LYS A 298 3.20 -7.81 13.66
C LYS A 298 2.98 -8.58 12.36
N ARG A 299 3.17 -7.91 11.20
CA ARG A 299 2.89 -8.52 9.90
C ARG A 299 3.74 -7.93 8.78
N LEU A 300 4.21 -8.80 7.90
CA LEU A 300 4.71 -8.46 6.56
C LEU A 300 3.62 -8.85 5.55
N LEU A 301 3.03 -7.86 4.90
CA LEU A 301 1.99 -8.07 3.90
C LEU A 301 2.61 -7.95 2.51
N VAL A 302 2.82 -9.09 1.87
CA VAL A 302 3.62 -9.19 0.65
C VAL A 302 2.71 -9.28 -0.57
N HIS A 303 2.78 -8.29 -1.46
CA HIS A 303 2.02 -8.28 -2.70
C HIS A 303 2.85 -8.79 -3.89
N GLY A 304 2.14 -9.28 -4.92
CA GLY A 304 2.72 -9.67 -6.20
C GLY A 304 2.97 -8.50 -7.14
N TRP A 305 3.43 -8.79 -8.35
CA TRP A 305 3.68 -7.80 -9.38
C TRP A 305 2.48 -7.62 -10.31
N TRP A 306 2.33 -6.42 -10.81
CA TRP A 306 1.56 -6.18 -12.02
C TRP A 306 2.43 -6.47 -13.25
N GLN A 307 1.85 -7.19 -14.20
CA GLN A 307 2.41 -7.51 -15.51
C GLN A 307 1.55 -6.83 -16.58
N LYS A 308 2.06 -6.67 -17.78
CA LYS A 308 1.28 -6.29 -18.97
C LYS A 308 1.54 -7.34 -20.04
N ASP A 309 0.45 -7.91 -20.57
CA ASP A 309 0.50 -8.95 -21.59
C ASP A 309 1.34 -10.20 -21.19
N GLY A 310 1.37 -10.51 -19.89
CA GLY A 310 2.11 -11.62 -19.31
C GLY A 310 3.60 -11.35 -19.09
N GLU A 311 4.08 -10.15 -19.37
CA GLU A 311 5.47 -9.73 -19.16
C GLU A 311 5.60 -8.72 -18.01
N LYS A 312 6.75 -8.75 -17.33
CA LYS A 312 7.07 -7.77 -16.28
C LYS A 312 7.06 -6.35 -16.88
N LEU A 313 6.43 -5.41 -16.18
CA LEU A 313 6.45 -3.99 -16.56
C LEU A 313 7.89 -3.51 -16.67
N SER A 314 8.29 -3.05 -17.86
CA SER A 314 9.63 -2.56 -18.13
C SER A 314 9.62 -1.49 -19.21
N LYS A 315 10.35 -0.39 -18.97
CA LYS A 315 10.52 0.69 -19.97
C LYS A 315 11.28 0.22 -21.20
N SER A 316 12.22 -0.71 -21.04
CA SER A 316 13.06 -1.23 -22.15
C SER A 316 12.28 -2.10 -23.13
N THR A 317 11.17 -2.71 -22.71
CA THR A 317 10.32 -3.56 -23.56
C THR A 317 9.10 -2.83 -24.11
N GLY A 318 8.89 -1.55 -23.74
CA GLY A 318 7.70 -0.79 -24.15
C GLY A 318 6.41 -1.16 -23.39
N HIS A 319 6.46 -2.15 -22.49
CA HIS A 319 5.33 -2.57 -21.66
C HIS A 319 5.24 -1.68 -20.40
N VAL A 320 4.80 -0.43 -20.60
CA VAL A 320 4.60 0.54 -19.51
C VAL A 320 3.12 0.80 -19.33
N VAL A 321 2.66 0.82 -18.10
CA VAL A 321 1.36 1.35 -17.69
C VAL A 321 1.64 2.62 -16.89
N ASP A 322 1.26 3.77 -17.43
CA ASP A 322 1.38 5.06 -16.73
C ASP A 322 0.15 5.32 -15.87
N PRO A 323 0.27 5.23 -14.53
CA PRO A 323 -0.85 5.46 -13.63
C PRO A 323 -1.43 6.87 -13.77
N ILE A 324 -0.58 7.87 -14.01
CA ILE A 324 -1.00 9.27 -14.08
C ILE A 324 -1.80 9.54 -15.36
N ALA A 325 -1.42 8.96 -16.47
CA ALA A 325 -2.19 9.06 -17.71
C ALA A 325 -3.60 8.46 -17.53
N ILE A 326 -3.69 7.29 -16.88
CA ILE A 326 -4.98 6.64 -16.59
C ILE A 326 -5.82 7.47 -15.62
N ILE A 327 -5.23 8.00 -14.55
CA ILE A 327 -5.93 8.85 -13.58
C ILE A 327 -6.46 10.12 -14.26
N ASN A 328 -5.66 10.77 -15.09
CA ASN A 328 -6.06 11.97 -15.81
C ASN A 328 -7.21 11.70 -16.79
N GLU A 329 -7.22 10.53 -17.40
CA GLU A 329 -8.25 10.16 -18.36
C GLU A 329 -9.54 9.65 -17.68
N TRP A 330 -9.43 8.76 -16.69
CA TRP A 330 -10.56 8.01 -16.14
C TRP A 330 -10.96 8.44 -14.72
N GLY A 331 -10.15 9.25 -14.07
CA GLY A 331 -10.31 9.66 -12.68
C GLY A 331 -9.61 8.74 -11.69
N LEU A 332 -9.22 9.33 -10.56
CA LEU A 332 -8.46 8.65 -9.50
C LEU A 332 -9.22 7.44 -8.94
N ASP A 333 -10.49 7.60 -8.60
CA ASP A 333 -11.28 6.56 -7.95
C ASP A 333 -11.52 5.35 -8.87
N ALA A 334 -11.64 5.56 -10.18
CA ALA A 334 -11.73 4.46 -11.14
C ALA A 334 -10.43 3.63 -11.17
N PHE A 335 -9.29 4.31 -11.11
CA PHE A 335 -7.98 3.65 -11.04
C PHE A 335 -7.80 2.92 -9.70
N ARG A 336 -8.09 3.55 -8.57
CA ARG A 336 -8.03 2.94 -7.23
C ARG A 336 -8.94 1.71 -7.15
N PHE A 337 -10.17 1.82 -7.63
CA PHE A 337 -11.10 0.69 -7.69
C PHE A 337 -10.52 -0.49 -8.48
N TYR A 338 -10.02 -0.23 -9.69
CA TYR A 338 -9.53 -1.29 -10.56
C TYR A 338 -8.37 -2.06 -9.95
N VAL A 339 -7.33 -1.36 -9.46
CA VAL A 339 -6.13 -2.03 -8.94
C VAL A 339 -6.41 -2.88 -7.69
N VAL A 340 -7.40 -2.51 -6.88
CA VAL A 340 -7.79 -3.30 -5.70
C VAL A 340 -8.79 -4.39 -6.07
N ARG A 341 -9.66 -4.14 -7.05
CA ARG A 341 -10.72 -5.07 -7.46
C ARG A 341 -10.20 -6.20 -8.32
N GLU A 342 -9.19 -5.95 -9.13
CA GLU A 342 -8.65 -6.93 -10.07
C GLU A 342 -7.66 -7.88 -9.41
N LEU A 343 -6.87 -7.42 -8.44
CA LEU A 343 -5.77 -8.18 -7.87
C LEU A 343 -5.92 -8.35 -6.35
N ALA A 344 -5.94 -9.61 -5.89
CA ALA A 344 -5.78 -9.93 -4.49
C ALA A 344 -4.32 -9.70 -4.04
N ILE A 345 -4.10 -9.38 -2.74
CA ILE A 345 -2.75 -9.26 -2.19
C ILE A 345 -2.10 -10.65 -2.19
N GLY A 346 -0.92 -10.75 -2.82
CA GLY A 346 -0.08 -11.97 -2.89
C GLY A 346 0.25 -12.44 -4.29
N PRO A 347 -0.70 -12.84 -5.14
CA PRO A 347 -0.42 -13.28 -6.51
C PRO A 347 -0.01 -12.13 -7.44
N ASP A 348 0.57 -12.49 -8.60
CA ASP A 348 0.79 -11.54 -9.68
C ASP A 348 -0.50 -11.27 -10.44
N GLY A 349 -0.66 -10.07 -10.97
CA GLY A 349 -1.79 -9.65 -11.80
C GLY A 349 -1.37 -9.22 -13.19
N ASN A 350 -2.30 -9.29 -14.13
CA ASN A 350 -2.08 -8.84 -15.50
C ASN A 350 -2.95 -7.63 -15.81
N TRP A 351 -2.32 -6.51 -16.16
CA TRP A 351 -3.01 -5.31 -16.63
C TRP A 351 -3.42 -5.48 -18.09
N THR A 352 -4.68 -5.19 -18.37
CA THR A 352 -5.17 -5.02 -19.73
C THR A 352 -6.06 -3.78 -19.81
N ASP A 353 -5.87 -2.96 -20.83
CA ASP A 353 -6.66 -1.74 -21.01
C ASP A 353 -8.15 -2.08 -21.18
N SER A 354 -8.44 -3.16 -21.93
CA SER A 354 -9.81 -3.67 -22.10
C SER A 354 -10.44 -4.18 -20.78
N GLY A 355 -9.65 -4.77 -19.90
CA GLY A 355 -10.09 -5.19 -18.57
C GLY A 355 -10.48 -4.00 -17.70
N PHE A 356 -9.65 -2.94 -17.73
CA PHE A 356 -9.93 -1.69 -17.04
C PHE A 356 -11.24 -1.04 -17.55
N GLU A 357 -11.37 -0.85 -18.87
CA GLU A 357 -12.57 -0.29 -19.49
C GLU A 357 -13.83 -1.11 -19.17
N SER A 358 -13.73 -2.44 -19.24
CA SER A 358 -14.83 -3.35 -18.92
C SER A 358 -15.29 -3.20 -17.47
N ARG A 359 -14.38 -3.12 -16.51
CA ARG A 359 -14.69 -2.91 -15.09
C ARG A 359 -15.31 -1.54 -14.84
N TYR A 360 -14.73 -0.49 -15.42
CA TYR A 360 -15.28 0.86 -15.33
C TYR A 360 -16.73 0.90 -15.82
N GLU A 361 -16.98 0.36 -17.02
CA GLU A 361 -18.31 0.40 -17.61
C GLU A 361 -19.31 -0.49 -16.85
N SER A 362 -18.94 -1.75 -16.59
CA SER A 362 -19.88 -2.74 -16.05
C SER A 362 -20.11 -2.58 -14.55
N GLU A 363 -19.08 -2.29 -13.75
CA GLU A 363 -19.20 -2.25 -12.29
C GLU A 363 -19.42 -0.81 -11.77
N LEU A 364 -18.62 0.16 -12.22
CA LEU A 364 -18.76 1.54 -11.72
C LEU A 364 -19.93 2.27 -12.39
N ALA A 365 -19.95 2.37 -13.71
CA ALA A 365 -20.98 3.17 -14.40
C ALA A 365 -22.36 2.48 -14.38
N LYS A 366 -22.45 1.22 -14.88
CA LYS A 366 -23.73 0.53 -15.06
C LYS A 366 -24.32 -0.06 -13.78
N LYS A 367 -23.52 -0.35 -12.75
CA LYS A 367 -24.04 -0.88 -11.48
C LYS A 367 -24.11 0.20 -10.41
N LEU A 368 -22.97 0.68 -9.89
CA LEU A 368 -22.97 1.66 -8.79
C LEU A 368 -23.56 3.01 -9.20
N GLY A 369 -23.09 3.57 -10.31
CA GLY A 369 -23.57 4.86 -10.80
C GLY A 369 -25.06 4.83 -11.17
N ASN A 370 -25.49 3.76 -11.85
CA ASN A 370 -26.90 3.57 -12.21
C ASN A 370 -27.80 3.35 -10.98
N LEU A 371 -27.33 2.59 -9.97
CA LEU A 371 -28.09 2.40 -8.72
C LEU A 371 -28.39 3.74 -8.05
N LEU A 372 -27.37 4.57 -7.82
CA LEU A 372 -27.56 5.88 -7.20
C LEU A 372 -28.51 6.75 -8.02
N ASN A 373 -28.26 6.87 -9.33
CA ASN A 373 -29.06 7.70 -10.21
C ASN A 373 -30.53 7.26 -10.22
N ARG A 374 -30.81 5.96 -10.39
CA ARG A 374 -32.21 5.42 -10.37
C ARG A 374 -32.88 5.69 -9.03
N SER A 375 -32.18 5.42 -7.91
CA SER A 375 -32.74 5.61 -6.57
C SER A 375 -33.11 7.05 -6.28
N LEU A 376 -32.20 7.99 -6.57
CA LEU A 376 -32.47 9.42 -6.34
C LEU A 376 -33.47 10.01 -7.34
N SER A 377 -33.43 9.61 -8.62
CA SER A 377 -34.40 10.05 -9.61
C SER A 377 -35.83 9.64 -9.25
N MET A 378 -35.99 8.39 -8.76
CA MET A 378 -37.32 7.92 -8.32
C MET A 378 -37.79 8.64 -7.06
N LEU A 379 -36.89 8.84 -6.08
CA LEU A 379 -37.24 9.59 -4.86
C LEU A 379 -37.62 11.05 -5.20
N ASN A 380 -36.84 11.74 -6.03
CA ASN A 380 -37.16 13.09 -6.47
C ASN A 380 -38.50 13.11 -7.21
N ARG A 381 -38.72 12.21 -8.15
CA ARG A 381 -39.94 12.17 -8.97
C ARG A 381 -41.20 11.86 -8.17
N TYR A 382 -41.15 10.92 -7.23
CA TYR A 382 -42.35 10.41 -6.56
C TYR A 382 -42.59 11.00 -5.18
N ARG A 383 -41.55 11.58 -4.53
CA ARG A 383 -41.61 12.16 -3.17
C ARG A 383 -40.92 13.52 -3.06
N GLY A 384 -40.65 14.19 -4.19
CA GLY A 384 -40.00 15.52 -4.19
C GLY A 384 -38.62 15.54 -3.53
N GLY A 385 -37.90 14.42 -3.56
CA GLY A 385 -36.61 14.28 -2.92
C GLY A 385 -36.67 14.11 -1.40
N VAL A 386 -37.83 13.88 -0.82
CA VAL A 386 -38.02 13.72 0.62
C VAL A 386 -37.98 12.23 0.98
N VAL A 387 -37.10 11.85 1.89
CA VAL A 387 -36.91 10.46 2.36
C VAL A 387 -38.16 10.03 3.15
N PRO A 388 -38.78 8.89 2.78
CA PRO A 388 -39.98 8.38 3.46
C PRO A 388 -39.65 7.84 4.87
N ALA A 389 -40.71 7.34 5.54
CA ALA A 389 -40.57 6.64 6.80
C ALA A 389 -39.69 5.40 6.65
N ARG A 390 -38.94 5.07 7.72
CA ARG A 390 -38.03 3.94 7.79
C ARG A 390 -38.73 2.62 7.46
N SER A 391 -38.05 1.80 6.66
CA SER A 391 -38.34 0.39 6.42
C SER A 391 -37.14 -0.45 6.79
N ASP A 392 -37.35 -1.65 7.30
CA ASP A 392 -36.28 -2.57 7.72
C ASP A 392 -36.15 -3.81 6.81
N GLU A 393 -36.82 -3.83 5.63
CA GLU A 393 -36.87 -4.99 4.75
C GLU A 393 -35.49 -5.50 4.32
N LEU A 394 -34.57 -4.58 3.97
CA LEU A 394 -33.20 -4.91 3.57
C LEU A 394 -32.15 -4.75 4.68
N ALA A 395 -32.57 -4.42 5.90
CA ALA A 395 -31.68 -4.21 7.04
C ALA A 395 -30.83 -5.47 7.38
N PRO A 396 -31.37 -6.69 7.42
CA PRO A 396 -30.59 -7.88 7.75
C PRO A 396 -29.47 -8.15 6.74
N GLU A 397 -29.78 -8.00 5.45
CA GLU A 397 -28.79 -8.26 4.39
C GLU A 397 -27.70 -7.19 4.35
N ALA A 398 -28.09 -5.92 4.52
CA ALA A 398 -27.12 -4.82 4.65
C ALA A 398 -26.18 -5.05 5.84
N ALA A 399 -26.73 -5.41 7.01
CA ALA A 399 -25.92 -5.70 8.21
C ALA A 399 -24.95 -6.87 8.01
N ARG A 400 -25.39 -7.92 7.33
CA ARG A 400 -24.53 -9.09 6.98
C ARG A 400 -23.36 -8.65 6.09
N VAL A 401 -23.62 -7.88 5.05
CA VAL A 401 -22.59 -7.40 4.11
C VAL A 401 -21.61 -6.45 4.82
N VAL A 402 -22.11 -5.56 5.67
CA VAL A 402 -21.28 -4.63 6.48
C VAL A 402 -20.33 -5.42 7.38
N ALA A 403 -20.85 -6.42 8.12
CA ALA A 403 -20.03 -7.25 9.02
C ALA A 403 -18.95 -8.03 8.25
N GLU A 404 -19.33 -8.63 7.12
CA GLU A 404 -18.41 -9.39 6.26
C GLU A 404 -17.35 -8.49 5.63
N THR A 405 -17.74 -7.30 5.13
CA THR A 405 -16.79 -6.33 4.56
C THR A 405 -15.75 -5.92 5.61
N ARG A 406 -16.17 -5.62 6.85
CA ARG A 406 -15.26 -5.27 7.93
C ARG A 406 -14.27 -6.40 8.22
N ARG A 407 -14.75 -7.63 8.39
CA ARG A 407 -13.91 -8.82 8.64
C ARG A 407 -12.86 -9.00 7.54
N LEU A 408 -13.28 -8.93 6.27
CA LEU A 408 -12.38 -9.09 5.14
C LEU A 408 -11.28 -8.01 5.09
N ILE A 409 -11.62 -6.76 5.43
CA ILE A 409 -10.62 -5.69 5.51
C ILE A 409 -9.64 -5.95 6.66
N GLU A 410 -10.12 -6.34 7.85
CA GLU A 410 -9.27 -6.66 9.01
C GLU A 410 -8.33 -7.85 8.72
N GLU A 411 -8.72 -8.76 7.82
CA GLU A 411 -7.91 -9.86 7.31
C GLU A 411 -7.05 -9.49 6.07
N ASN A 412 -7.01 -8.22 5.66
CA ASN A 412 -6.32 -7.71 4.47
C ASN A 412 -6.78 -8.32 3.15
N GLN A 413 -7.99 -8.85 3.09
CA GLN A 413 -8.63 -9.44 1.89
C GLN A 413 -9.39 -8.36 1.10
N LEU A 414 -8.69 -7.31 0.65
CA LEU A 414 -9.31 -6.10 0.09
C LEU A 414 -10.14 -6.37 -1.17
N GLN A 415 -9.67 -7.25 -2.06
CA GLN A 415 -10.42 -7.65 -3.25
C GLN A 415 -11.75 -8.32 -2.85
N ALA A 416 -11.71 -9.25 -1.91
CA ALA A 416 -12.90 -9.95 -1.42
C ALA A 416 -13.87 -8.98 -0.70
N ALA A 417 -13.34 -7.97 0.01
CA ALA A 417 -14.15 -6.92 0.61
C ALA A 417 -14.92 -6.13 -0.46
N LEU A 418 -14.29 -5.75 -1.57
CA LEU A 418 -14.99 -5.12 -2.70
C LEU A 418 -16.04 -6.06 -3.32
N VAL A 419 -15.76 -7.36 -3.45
CA VAL A 419 -16.76 -8.35 -3.91
C VAL A 419 -17.97 -8.38 -2.97
N SER A 420 -17.74 -8.37 -1.65
CA SER A 420 -18.81 -8.29 -0.65
C SER A 420 -19.65 -7.02 -0.80
N ILE A 421 -19.02 -5.85 -0.93
CA ILE A 421 -19.73 -4.57 -1.18
C ILE A 421 -20.55 -4.65 -2.46
N TRP A 422 -19.99 -5.21 -3.56
CA TRP A 422 -20.71 -5.35 -4.84
C TRP A 422 -21.89 -6.33 -4.76
N SER A 423 -21.89 -7.27 -3.80
CA SER A 423 -23.07 -8.10 -3.55
C SER A 423 -24.29 -7.25 -3.14
N LEU A 424 -24.07 -6.20 -2.31
CA LEU A 424 -25.13 -5.27 -1.90
C LEU A 424 -25.56 -4.34 -3.06
N VAL A 425 -24.61 -3.90 -3.90
CA VAL A 425 -24.92 -3.15 -5.13
C VAL A 425 -25.81 -3.96 -6.07
N ASN A 426 -25.47 -5.25 -6.29
CA ASN A 426 -26.25 -6.15 -7.14
C ASN A 426 -27.63 -6.43 -6.54
N LEU A 427 -27.71 -6.66 -5.23
CA LEU A 427 -28.97 -6.89 -4.52
C LEU A 427 -29.90 -5.68 -4.68
N ALA A 428 -29.40 -4.45 -4.49
CA ALA A 428 -30.20 -3.24 -4.62
C ALA A 428 -30.68 -3.00 -6.05
N ASN A 429 -29.85 -3.26 -7.07
CA ASN A 429 -30.31 -3.19 -8.47
C ASN A 429 -31.39 -4.23 -8.76
N LYS A 430 -31.21 -5.48 -8.30
CA LYS A 430 -32.22 -6.53 -8.43
C LYS A 430 -33.51 -6.15 -7.70
N TYR A 431 -33.41 -5.57 -6.51
CA TYR A 431 -34.57 -5.11 -5.75
C TYR A 431 -35.39 -4.05 -6.50
N ILE A 432 -34.75 -3.13 -7.23
CA ILE A 432 -35.45 -2.19 -8.11
C ILE A 432 -36.21 -2.95 -9.22
N ASP A 433 -35.60 -3.95 -9.82
CA ASP A 433 -36.19 -4.68 -10.95
C ASP A 433 -37.37 -5.57 -10.47
N ASP A 434 -37.21 -6.26 -9.34
CA ASP A 434 -38.23 -7.15 -8.74
C ASP A 434 -39.44 -6.36 -8.22
N THR A 435 -39.22 -5.23 -7.52
CA THR A 435 -40.29 -4.41 -6.95
C THR A 435 -40.94 -3.49 -7.96
N ALA A 436 -40.26 -3.17 -9.06
CA ALA A 436 -40.70 -2.31 -10.12
C ALA A 436 -41.41 -1.01 -9.62
N PRO A 437 -40.72 -0.13 -8.83
CA PRO A 437 -41.31 1.01 -8.17
C PRO A 437 -41.99 2.00 -9.14
N PHE A 438 -41.55 2.04 -10.40
CA PHE A 438 -42.20 2.80 -11.47
C PHE A 438 -43.60 2.28 -11.87
N LYS A 439 -43.90 1.00 -11.55
CA LYS A 439 -45.26 0.43 -11.70
C LYS A 439 -46.10 0.74 -10.45
N ILE A 440 -45.54 0.51 -9.26
CA ILE A 440 -46.15 0.78 -7.95
C ILE A 440 -46.62 2.26 -7.87
N ALA A 441 -45.78 3.18 -8.33
CA ALA A 441 -46.07 4.62 -8.31
C ALA A 441 -47.31 5.04 -9.09
N LYS A 442 -47.87 4.17 -9.96
CA LYS A 442 -49.11 4.45 -10.73
C LYS A 442 -50.38 4.09 -9.95
N ASP A 443 -50.26 3.35 -8.85
CA ASP A 443 -51.34 2.89 -8.02
C ASP A 443 -51.31 3.59 -6.64
N PRO A 444 -52.19 4.56 -6.37
CA PRO A 444 -52.22 5.29 -5.10
C PRO A 444 -52.43 4.38 -3.88
N SER A 445 -53.03 3.21 -4.03
CA SER A 445 -53.24 2.25 -2.93
C SER A 445 -51.96 1.63 -2.45
N GLN A 446 -50.91 1.63 -3.26
CA GLN A 446 -49.59 1.11 -2.96
C GLN A 446 -48.58 2.17 -2.48
N ALA A 447 -49.04 3.36 -2.13
CA ALA A 447 -48.17 4.48 -1.73
C ALA A 447 -47.21 4.10 -0.58
N LYS A 448 -47.73 3.34 0.42
CA LYS A 448 -46.88 2.84 1.54
C LYS A 448 -45.77 1.89 1.05
N ARG A 449 -46.10 0.98 0.13
CA ARG A 449 -45.11 0.06 -0.44
C ARG A 449 -44.03 0.80 -1.24
N LEU A 450 -44.45 1.83 -1.98
CA LEU A 450 -43.49 2.69 -2.68
C LEU A 450 -42.53 3.39 -1.71
N ASP A 451 -43.03 3.89 -0.58
CA ASP A 451 -42.23 4.54 0.45
C ASP A 451 -41.18 3.59 1.04
N GLU A 452 -41.60 2.35 1.35
CA GLU A 452 -40.69 1.31 1.85
C GLU A 452 -39.56 1.03 0.85
N VAL A 453 -39.90 0.86 -0.43
CA VAL A 453 -38.91 0.61 -1.49
C VAL A 453 -37.94 1.78 -1.64
N LEU A 454 -38.44 3.01 -1.69
CA LEU A 454 -37.61 4.20 -1.86
C LEU A 454 -36.66 4.40 -0.66
N PHE A 455 -37.16 4.22 0.58
CA PHE A 455 -36.32 4.30 1.77
C PHE A 455 -35.18 3.29 1.71
N ASN A 456 -35.47 2.00 1.45
CA ASN A 456 -34.50 0.94 1.39
C ASN A 456 -33.36 1.24 0.38
N LEU A 457 -33.71 1.77 -0.79
CA LEU A 457 -32.74 2.08 -1.85
C LEU A 457 -31.80 3.22 -1.46
N VAL A 458 -32.32 4.32 -0.91
CA VAL A 458 -31.45 5.47 -0.56
C VAL A 458 -30.60 5.16 0.67
N GLU A 459 -31.13 4.37 1.63
CA GLU A 459 -30.35 3.93 2.78
C GLU A 459 -29.21 2.99 2.39
N ILE A 460 -29.43 2.06 1.44
CA ILE A 460 -28.35 1.25 0.86
C ILE A 460 -27.31 2.14 0.19
N CYS A 461 -27.69 3.14 -0.59
CA CYS A 461 -26.74 4.06 -1.22
C CYS A 461 -25.85 4.76 -0.18
N ARG A 462 -26.42 5.15 0.97
CA ARG A 462 -25.68 5.76 2.08
C ARG A 462 -24.70 4.77 2.71
N ILE A 463 -25.13 3.54 2.99
CA ILE A 463 -24.28 2.48 3.56
C ILE A 463 -23.13 2.13 2.60
N LEU A 464 -23.43 2.03 1.30
CA LEU A 464 -22.40 1.80 0.28
C LEU A 464 -21.35 2.89 0.28
N ALA A 465 -21.72 4.17 0.42
CA ALA A 465 -20.75 5.25 0.49
C ALA A 465 -19.80 5.09 1.69
N VAL A 466 -20.30 4.71 2.87
CA VAL A 466 -19.47 4.45 4.05
C VAL A 466 -18.47 3.30 3.79
N MET A 467 -18.95 2.18 3.25
CA MET A 467 -18.08 1.02 2.99
C MET A 467 -17.06 1.27 1.87
N LEU A 468 -17.41 2.12 0.89
CA LEU A 468 -16.55 2.46 -0.24
C LEU A 468 -15.53 3.56 0.08
N TRP A 469 -15.73 4.31 1.16
CA TRP A 469 -14.83 5.43 1.49
C TRP A 469 -13.34 5.06 1.58
N PRO A 470 -12.92 3.93 2.14
CA PRO A 470 -11.50 3.55 2.14
C PRO A 470 -10.94 3.31 0.72
N PHE A 471 -11.76 2.79 -0.19
CA PHE A 471 -11.37 2.37 -1.53
C PHE A 471 -11.39 3.52 -2.55
N ILE A 472 -12.52 4.24 -2.61
CA ILE A 472 -12.84 5.30 -3.58
C ILE A 472 -13.44 6.52 -2.87
N PRO A 473 -12.58 7.27 -2.12
CA PRO A 473 -13.04 8.30 -1.17
C PRO A 473 -13.76 9.47 -1.83
N GLU A 474 -13.36 9.89 -3.04
CA GLU A 474 -14.03 10.99 -3.74
C GLU A 474 -15.45 10.60 -4.17
N THR A 475 -15.60 9.37 -4.68
CA THR A 475 -16.91 8.83 -5.08
C THR A 475 -17.84 8.67 -3.87
N ALA A 476 -17.31 8.16 -2.76
CA ALA A 476 -18.06 8.06 -1.51
C ALA A 476 -18.55 9.42 -1.03
N GLY A 477 -17.72 10.46 -1.09
CA GLY A 477 -18.11 11.84 -0.79
C GLY A 477 -19.19 12.39 -1.76
N LYS A 478 -19.04 12.09 -3.06
CA LYS A 478 -20.06 12.46 -4.08
C LYS A 478 -21.41 11.80 -3.82
N ILE A 479 -21.43 10.54 -3.38
CA ILE A 479 -22.68 9.85 -2.99
C ILE A 479 -23.31 10.56 -1.80
N TYR A 480 -22.53 10.85 -0.74
CA TYR A 480 -23.02 11.59 0.43
C TYR A 480 -23.59 12.97 0.05
N GLY A 481 -22.86 13.74 -0.76
CA GLY A 481 -23.32 15.03 -1.24
C GLY A 481 -24.65 14.94 -2.01
N GLN A 482 -24.85 13.93 -2.87
CA GLN A 482 -26.11 13.72 -3.58
C GLN A 482 -27.24 13.26 -2.65
N LEU A 483 -26.92 12.56 -1.57
CA LEU A 483 -27.87 12.25 -0.51
C LEU A 483 -28.20 13.46 0.39
N GLY A 484 -27.62 14.63 0.14
CA GLY A 484 -27.84 15.83 0.95
C GLY A 484 -27.17 15.79 2.32
N LEU A 485 -26.16 14.92 2.48
CA LEU A 485 -25.36 14.80 3.69
C LEU A 485 -24.11 15.68 3.57
N ASN A 486 -23.82 16.46 4.59
CA ASN A 486 -22.71 17.43 4.59
C ASN A 486 -21.42 16.86 5.18
N ASP A 487 -21.51 15.73 5.90
CA ASP A 487 -20.39 15.10 6.54
C ASP A 487 -19.66 14.13 5.60
N SER A 488 -18.42 13.77 5.95
CA SER A 488 -17.69 12.74 5.24
C SER A 488 -18.16 11.34 5.66
N PRO A 489 -18.30 10.35 4.76
CA PRO A 489 -18.63 8.97 5.10
C PRO A 489 -17.47 8.22 5.78
N ALA A 490 -16.62 8.92 6.51
CA ALA A 490 -15.36 8.42 7.05
C ALA A 490 -15.51 7.55 8.28
N SER A 491 -16.67 7.48 8.93
CA SER A 491 -16.91 6.65 10.11
C SER A 491 -17.64 5.36 9.74
N PHE A 492 -17.01 4.21 9.94
CA PHE A 492 -17.64 2.91 9.68
C PHE A 492 -18.85 2.64 10.58
N ALA A 493 -18.95 3.29 11.74
CA ALA A 493 -20.11 3.20 12.61
C ALA A 493 -21.38 3.73 11.94
N GLU A 494 -21.23 4.61 10.95
CA GLU A 494 -22.35 5.11 10.14
C GLU A 494 -22.91 4.06 9.17
N SER A 495 -22.28 2.91 8.97
CA SER A 495 -22.82 1.83 8.12
C SER A 495 -24.03 1.09 8.74
N ARG A 496 -24.43 1.43 9.97
CA ARG A 496 -25.66 0.91 10.59
C ARG A 496 -26.89 1.32 9.80
N TRP A 497 -27.92 0.46 9.81
CA TRP A 497 -29.18 0.72 9.11
C TRP A 497 -30.04 1.77 9.82
N GLY A 498 -30.76 2.59 9.05
CA GLY A 498 -31.76 3.53 9.56
C GLY A 498 -31.16 4.82 10.12
N VAL A 499 -30.00 5.24 9.62
CA VAL A 499 -29.38 6.54 9.98
C VAL A 499 -30.02 7.69 9.22
N LEU A 500 -30.46 7.48 7.98
CA LEU A 500 -31.09 8.52 7.19
C LEU A 500 -32.50 8.81 7.75
N PRO A 501 -32.77 10.04 8.27
CA PRO A 501 -34.04 10.31 8.93
C PRO A 501 -35.17 10.53 7.92
N ALA A 502 -36.40 10.16 8.30
CA ALA A 502 -37.59 10.53 7.54
C ALA A 502 -37.72 12.05 7.44
N GLY A 503 -38.14 12.55 6.28
CA GLY A 503 -38.22 13.99 6.01
C GLY A 503 -36.91 14.63 5.54
N HIS A 504 -35.77 13.90 5.57
CA HIS A 504 -34.53 14.40 5.00
C HIS A 504 -34.67 14.59 3.48
N LYS A 505 -34.05 15.66 2.96
CA LYS A 505 -34.14 15.99 1.53
C LYS A 505 -32.82 15.66 0.83
N VAL A 506 -32.91 14.87 -0.23
CA VAL A 506 -31.77 14.56 -1.11
C VAL A 506 -31.66 15.59 -2.24
N ASN A 507 -30.49 15.68 -2.86
CA ASN A 507 -30.20 16.50 -4.02
C ASN A 507 -30.61 15.80 -5.34
N GLU A 508 -30.59 16.53 -6.43
CA GLU A 508 -30.77 15.97 -7.77
C GLU A 508 -29.56 15.06 -8.12
N PRO A 509 -29.79 13.92 -8.78
CA PRO A 509 -28.74 13.01 -9.13
C PRO A 509 -27.82 13.54 -10.23
N VAL A 510 -26.52 13.35 -10.04
CA VAL A 510 -25.48 13.63 -11.03
C VAL A 510 -24.72 12.33 -11.32
N PRO A 511 -24.42 12.01 -12.59
CA PRO A 511 -23.69 10.79 -12.92
C PRO A 511 -22.35 10.71 -12.19
N LEU A 512 -22.10 9.61 -11.46
CA LEU A 512 -20.83 9.37 -10.76
C LEU A 512 -19.70 9.01 -11.75
N PHE A 513 -20.04 8.16 -12.71
CA PHE A 513 -19.12 7.62 -13.71
C PHE A 513 -19.78 7.75 -15.08
N PRO A 514 -19.49 8.82 -15.85
CA PRO A 514 -20.04 8.99 -17.19
C PRO A 514 -19.50 7.91 -18.14
N ILE A 515 -20.40 7.33 -18.93
CA ILE A 515 -20.01 6.37 -19.98
C ILE A 515 -19.24 7.15 -21.04
N LYS A 516 -18.03 6.69 -21.37
CA LYS A 516 -17.24 7.27 -22.44
C LYS A 516 -17.70 6.73 -23.78
N GLU A 517 -17.94 7.63 -24.73
CA GLU A 517 -18.18 7.23 -26.12
C GLU A 517 -16.90 6.62 -26.72
N LYS A 518 -16.99 5.40 -27.23
CA LYS A 518 -15.86 4.83 -27.99
C LYS A 518 -15.64 5.68 -29.22
N PRO A 519 -14.37 6.02 -29.56
CA PRO A 519 -14.07 6.67 -30.83
C PRO A 519 -14.69 5.84 -31.95
N LYS A 520 -15.53 6.46 -32.79
CA LYS A 520 -16.07 5.78 -33.98
C LYS A 520 -14.87 5.28 -34.79
N ALA A 521 -14.83 3.98 -35.06
CA ALA A 521 -13.83 3.41 -35.95
C ALA A 521 -13.83 4.25 -37.25
N PRO A 522 -12.64 4.65 -37.79
CA PRO A 522 -12.61 5.36 -39.04
C PRO A 522 -13.36 4.52 -40.09
N ALA A 523 -14.31 5.13 -40.76
CA ALA A 523 -15.07 4.48 -41.82
C ALA A 523 -14.06 3.86 -42.79
N ALA A 524 -14.11 2.54 -42.95
CA ALA A 524 -13.29 1.84 -43.95
C ALA A 524 -13.55 2.50 -45.29
N LYS A 525 -12.47 3.10 -45.86
CA LYS A 525 -12.49 3.64 -47.20
C LYS A 525 -12.34 2.52 -48.22
#